data_d9e94ee82783f68e00965d2517209966
#
_entry.id   d9e94ee82783f68e00965d2517209966
#
_cell.length_a   1.000
_cell.length_b   1.000
_cell.length_c   1.000
_cell.angle_alpha   90.00
_cell.angle_beta   90.00
_cell.angle_gamma   90.00
#
_symmetry.space_group_name_H-M   'P 1'
#
loop_
_entity.id
_entity.type
_entity.pdbx_description
1 polymer ?
#
loop_
_entity_poly.entity_id
_entity_poly.type
_entity_poly.pdbx_seq_one_letter_code
_entity_poly.pdbx_strand_id
1 'polypeptide(L)'
;MHHAKTSSQVSQFPGGRQELGQNFLADRALIAAIQRLVRDETQGPIIEVGAGDGALTGPLARLDRPLTALEIDPRRVRRLRQRFGGSGSGSGSGSGSGSGSDRDRDRARASDGAGSGVHIVQADVLRHRFPAAPHVVVGNVPFHLTTAIIRKLLSEHGWTSAVLIVQWEAARRRAGVGGASMLTASWWPWYDFGLVRRIPASAFRPVPSVDAGLLTMRRRTVPLVAGERCERLAYQAFVKQVFQAPGRGLEEMIGRTGRVRRADLREWVRWSRIPARALPKDLAAEDWARLWEVARR
;
A
#
# COMPACT_ATOMS: atom_id res chain seq x y z
N MET A 1 44.45 27.70 11.35
CA MET A 1 43.68 27.95 10.12
C MET A 1 43.57 26.64 9.37
N HIS A 2 42.49 25.89 9.53
CA HIS A 2 42.16 24.72 8.69
C HIS A 2 40.72 24.86 8.22
N HIS A 3 40.56 25.08 6.93
CA HIS A 3 39.29 25.14 6.26
C HIS A 3 38.74 23.70 6.08
N ALA A 4 37.62 23.38 6.71
CA ALA A 4 36.85 22.21 6.42
C ALA A 4 35.97 22.47 5.18
N LYS A 5 36.24 21.77 4.10
CA LYS A 5 35.38 21.70 2.91
C LYS A 5 34.28 20.67 3.16
N THR A 6 33.05 21.12 3.33
CA THR A 6 31.85 20.32 3.27
C THR A 6 31.51 20.04 1.81
N SER A 7 31.78 18.85 1.31
CA SER A 7 31.32 18.37 0.02
C SER A 7 30.02 17.60 0.22
N SER A 8 28.90 18.19 -0.21
CA SER A 8 27.61 17.53 -0.36
C SER A 8 27.70 16.51 -1.50
N GLN A 9 27.85 15.23 -1.17
CA GLN A 9 27.71 14.15 -2.12
C GLN A 9 26.24 13.92 -2.42
N VAL A 10 25.76 14.40 -3.56
CA VAL A 10 24.56 13.92 -4.23
C VAL A 10 24.90 12.52 -4.75
N SER A 11 24.36 11.48 -4.16
CA SER A 11 24.53 10.11 -4.62
C SER A 11 23.84 9.96 -5.99
N GLN A 12 24.63 9.95 -7.05
CA GLN A 12 24.23 9.51 -8.37
C GLN A 12 24.04 7.99 -8.31
N PHE A 13 22.81 7.51 -8.52
CA PHE A 13 22.55 6.09 -8.75
C PHE A 13 23.01 5.72 -10.16
N PRO A 14 23.97 4.79 -10.34
CA PRO A 14 24.34 4.27 -11.66
C PRO A 14 23.21 3.37 -12.17
N GLY A 15 22.61 3.74 -13.28
CA GLY A 15 21.46 3.02 -13.82
C GLY A 15 21.83 1.80 -14.64
N GLY A 16 21.57 0.62 -14.14
CA GLY A 16 21.45 -0.61 -14.91
C GLY A 16 19.99 -1.10 -14.91
N ARG A 17 19.50 -1.58 -16.04
CA ARG A 17 18.11 -2.08 -16.23
C ARG A 17 17.71 -3.21 -15.27
N GLN A 18 18.64 -3.83 -14.57
CA GLN A 18 18.43 -4.94 -13.63
C GLN A 18 18.37 -4.52 -12.15
N GLU A 19 18.84 -3.31 -11.81
CA GLU A 19 19.03 -2.91 -10.40
C GLU A 19 17.71 -2.52 -9.67
N LEU A 20 16.60 -2.27 -10.38
CA LEU A 20 15.33 -1.89 -9.76
C LEU A 20 14.34 -3.04 -9.59
N GLY A 21 14.72 -4.30 -9.94
CA GLY A 21 13.86 -5.47 -9.76
C GLY A 21 12.46 -5.32 -10.39
N GLN A 22 12.36 -4.62 -11.52
CA GLN A 22 11.10 -4.27 -12.15
C GLN A 22 10.63 -5.38 -13.09
N ASN A 23 9.47 -5.96 -12.77
CA ASN A 23 8.77 -6.92 -13.61
C ASN A 23 7.52 -6.24 -14.18
N PHE A 24 7.50 -6.05 -15.51
CA PHE A 24 6.38 -5.35 -16.18
C PHE A 24 5.28 -6.32 -16.49
N LEU A 25 4.05 -5.94 -16.15
CA LEU A 25 2.87 -6.71 -16.45
C LEU A 25 2.64 -6.74 -17.97
N ALA A 26 2.62 -7.95 -18.55
CA ALA A 26 2.47 -8.17 -19.99
C ALA A 26 1.18 -8.92 -20.36
N ASP A 27 0.53 -9.58 -19.39
CA ASP A 27 -0.71 -10.32 -19.58
C ASP A 27 -1.92 -9.37 -19.73
N ARG A 28 -2.45 -9.26 -20.94
CA ARG A 28 -3.59 -8.40 -21.25
C ARG A 28 -4.88 -8.81 -20.57
N ALA A 29 -5.11 -10.11 -20.39
CA ALA A 29 -6.32 -10.62 -19.73
C ALA A 29 -6.30 -10.26 -18.23
N LEU A 30 -5.12 -10.37 -17.62
CA LEU A 30 -4.92 -9.95 -16.22
C LEU A 30 -5.08 -8.44 -16.05
N ILE A 31 -4.50 -7.63 -16.95
CA ILE A 31 -4.67 -6.17 -16.96
C ILE A 31 -6.15 -5.79 -17.02
N ALA A 32 -6.92 -6.42 -17.92
CA ALA A 32 -8.36 -6.18 -18.04
C ALA A 32 -9.13 -6.65 -16.78
N ALA A 33 -8.72 -7.75 -16.14
CA ALA A 33 -9.31 -8.20 -14.89
C ALA A 33 -9.06 -7.21 -13.74
N ILE A 34 -7.85 -6.63 -13.64
CA ILE A 34 -7.53 -5.61 -12.65
C ILE A 34 -8.34 -4.34 -12.90
N GLN A 35 -8.46 -3.91 -14.15
CA GLN A 35 -9.29 -2.76 -14.52
C GLN A 35 -10.75 -2.96 -14.09
N ARG A 36 -11.34 -4.14 -14.35
CA ARG A 36 -12.70 -4.48 -13.90
C ARG A 36 -12.80 -4.44 -12.37
N LEU A 37 -11.87 -5.07 -11.67
CA LEU A 37 -11.84 -5.07 -10.21
C LEU A 37 -11.84 -3.64 -9.64
N VAL A 38 -10.99 -2.76 -10.19
CA VAL A 38 -10.93 -1.35 -9.77
C VAL A 38 -12.24 -0.63 -10.09
N ARG A 39 -12.82 -0.85 -11.28
CA ARG A 39 -14.11 -0.25 -11.68
C ARG A 39 -15.25 -0.66 -10.77
N ASP A 40 -15.36 -1.98 -10.50
CA ASP A 40 -16.55 -2.56 -9.87
C ASP A 40 -16.52 -2.47 -8.33
N GLU A 41 -15.31 -2.47 -7.75
CA GLU A 41 -15.14 -2.58 -6.31
C GLU A 41 -14.57 -1.32 -5.63
N THR A 42 -14.28 -0.26 -6.39
CA THR A 42 -13.71 0.97 -5.83
C THR A 42 -14.32 2.23 -6.42
N GLN A 43 -14.25 3.33 -5.67
CA GLN A 43 -14.79 4.63 -6.08
C GLN A 43 -13.78 5.75 -5.88
N GLY A 44 -13.97 6.88 -6.59
CA GLY A 44 -13.18 8.12 -6.43
C GLY A 44 -11.89 8.15 -7.26
N PRO A 45 -11.04 9.16 -7.05
CA PRO A 45 -9.76 9.32 -7.74
C PRO A 45 -8.84 8.11 -7.57
N ILE A 46 -7.99 7.85 -8.56
CA ILE A 46 -7.04 6.73 -8.56
C ILE A 46 -5.62 7.29 -8.47
N ILE A 47 -4.81 6.69 -7.61
CA ILE A 47 -3.36 6.91 -7.57
C ILE A 47 -2.68 5.60 -7.95
N GLU A 48 -2.04 5.58 -9.11
CA GLU A 48 -1.22 4.45 -9.54
C GLU A 48 0.19 4.60 -8.98
N VAL A 49 0.70 3.58 -8.29
CA VAL A 49 2.05 3.55 -7.74
C VAL A 49 2.95 2.66 -8.58
N GLY A 50 4.06 3.24 -9.07
CA GLY A 50 4.99 2.54 -9.96
C GLY A 50 4.39 2.30 -11.35
N ALA A 51 4.00 3.37 -12.04
CA ALA A 51 3.34 3.31 -13.35
C ALA A 51 4.18 2.59 -14.44
N GLY A 52 5.51 2.58 -14.30
CA GLY A 52 6.41 1.88 -15.20
C GLY A 52 6.27 2.33 -16.65
N ASP A 53 6.00 1.40 -17.56
CA ASP A 53 5.77 1.69 -18.96
C ASP A 53 4.27 1.92 -19.29
N GLY A 54 3.42 2.09 -18.26
CA GLY A 54 2.01 2.45 -18.42
C GLY A 54 1.06 1.27 -18.69
N ALA A 55 1.44 0.06 -18.26
CA ALA A 55 0.63 -1.14 -18.49
C ALA A 55 -0.75 -1.06 -17.82
N LEU A 56 -0.83 -0.50 -16.62
CA LEU A 56 -2.09 -0.25 -15.93
C LEU A 56 -2.61 1.18 -16.17
N THR A 57 -1.74 2.17 -16.38
CA THR A 57 -2.11 3.57 -16.61
C THR A 57 -3.15 3.72 -17.71
N GLY A 58 -2.92 3.10 -18.89
CA GLY A 58 -3.85 3.20 -20.01
C GLY A 58 -5.24 2.60 -19.71
N PRO A 59 -5.33 1.36 -19.21
CA PRO A 59 -6.59 0.78 -18.74
C PRO A 59 -7.29 1.60 -17.64
N LEU A 60 -6.55 2.09 -16.65
CA LEU A 60 -7.11 2.89 -15.56
C LEU A 60 -7.65 4.25 -16.06
N ALA A 61 -6.96 4.88 -17.01
CA ALA A 61 -7.43 6.12 -17.63
C ALA A 61 -8.79 5.97 -18.33
N ARG A 62 -9.14 4.78 -18.83
CA ARG A 62 -10.43 4.50 -19.45
C ARG A 62 -11.58 4.32 -18.45
N LEU A 63 -11.32 4.40 -17.14
CA LEU A 63 -12.38 4.39 -16.14
C LEU A 63 -13.04 5.75 -15.94
N ASP A 64 -12.57 6.77 -16.65
CA ASP A 64 -13.10 8.13 -16.61
C ASP A 64 -13.12 8.75 -15.20
N ARG A 65 -12.04 8.45 -14.46
CA ARG A 65 -11.80 8.91 -13.07
C ARG A 65 -10.48 9.69 -13.03
N PRO A 66 -10.34 10.71 -12.19
CA PRO A 66 -9.06 11.40 -12.01
C PRO A 66 -7.96 10.37 -11.70
N LEU A 67 -6.90 10.32 -12.50
CA LEU A 67 -5.80 9.39 -12.38
C LEU A 67 -4.48 10.13 -12.17
N THR A 68 -3.81 9.89 -11.05
CA THR A 68 -2.44 10.32 -10.81
C THR A 68 -1.52 9.12 -10.87
N ALA A 69 -0.55 9.12 -11.78
CA ALA A 69 0.42 8.04 -11.94
C ALA A 69 1.78 8.47 -11.40
N LEU A 70 2.26 7.77 -10.36
CA LEU A 70 3.54 8.00 -9.71
C LEU A 70 4.60 7.07 -10.33
N GLU A 71 5.72 7.65 -10.77
CA GLU A 71 6.87 6.90 -11.29
C GLU A 71 8.16 7.58 -10.82
N ILE A 72 9.15 6.78 -10.40
CA ILE A 72 10.42 7.30 -9.90
C ILE A 72 11.45 7.55 -11.02
N ASP A 73 11.40 6.73 -12.10
CA ASP A 73 12.34 6.85 -13.21
C ASP A 73 11.98 8.04 -14.13
N PRO A 74 12.83 9.08 -14.22
CA PRO A 74 12.55 10.25 -15.05
C PRO A 74 12.42 9.93 -16.54
N ARG A 75 13.06 8.86 -17.04
CA ARG A 75 12.94 8.44 -18.43
C ARG A 75 11.53 7.91 -18.72
N ARG A 76 10.95 7.15 -17.79
CA ARG A 76 9.60 6.61 -17.87
C ARG A 76 8.56 7.70 -17.69
N VAL A 77 8.77 8.61 -16.76
CA VAL A 77 7.92 9.79 -16.58
C VAL A 77 7.79 10.56 -17.90
N ARG A 78 8.90 10.80 -18.61
CA ARG A 78 8.85 11.48 -19.94
C ARG A 78 7.99 10.70 -20.96
N ARG A 79 8.18 9.35 -21.04
CA ARG A 79 7.38 8.50 -21.96
C ARG A 79 5.90 8.49 -21.57
N LEU A 80 5.58 8.41 -20.29
CA LEU A 80 4.21 8.44 -19.79
C LEU A 80 3.55 9.79 -20.12
N ARG A 81 4.24 10.90 -19.93
CA ARG A 81 3.75 12.24 -20.30
C ARG A 81 3.50 12.38 -21.81
N GLN A 82 4.39 11.86 -22.65
CA GLN A 82 4.18 11.84 -24.10
C GLN A 82 2.96 11.00 -24.51
N ARG A 83 2.71 9.88 -23.81
CA ARG A 83 1.64 8.94 -24.15
C ARG A 83 0.29 9.31 -23.56
N PHE A 84 0.25 9.89 -22.37
CA PHE A 84 -0.97 10.12 -21.58
C PHE A 84 -1.16 11.57 -21.16
N GLY A 85 -0.11 12.42 -21.27
CA GLY A 85 -0.24 13.85 -21.03
C GLY A 85 -1.06 14.46 -22.18
N GLY A 86 -2.33 14.75 -21.92
CA GLY A 86 -3.21 15.36 -22.88
C GLY A 86 -2.60 16.67 -23.40
N SER A 87 -2.59 16.84 -24.69
CA SER A 87 -2.26 18.08 -25.38
C SER A 87 -3.31 19.16 -25.07
N GLY A 88 -3.16 19.81 -23.92
CA GLY A 88 -3.71 21.12 -23.67
C GLY A 88 -2.82 22.19 -24.30
N SER A 89 -2.51 22.07 -25.62
CA SER A 89 -1.83 23.12 -26.36
C SER A 89 -2.83 24.14 -26.84
N GLY A 90 -3.21 25.06 -25.98
CA GLY A 90 -3.58 26.40 -26.43
C GLY A 90 -2.31 27.07 -26.96
N SER A 91 -2.16 27.15 -28.28
CA SER A 91 -1.17 27.98 -28.95
C SER A 91 -1.42 29.44 -28.60
N GLY A 92 -0.75 29.92 -27.57
CA GLY A 92 -0.65 31.34 -27.24
C GLY A 92 0.80 31.76 -27.40
N SER A 93 1.16 32.25 -28.57
CA SER A 93 2.39 33.04 -28.84
C SER A 93 2.31 34.35 -28.06
N GLY A 94 2.99 34.42 -26.95
CA GLY A 94 3.18 35.62 -26.13
C GLY A 94 4.62 35.69 -25.65
N SER A 95 5.44 36.46 -26.38
CA SER A 95 6.76 36.88 -25.96
C SER A 95 6.62 37.86 -24.81
N GLY A 96 7.09 37.49 -23.63
CA GLY A 96 7.16 38.33 -22.45
C GLY A 96 8.35 37.94 -21.58
N SER A 97 9.44 38.68 -21.70
CA SER A 97 10.61 38.64 -20.84
C SER A 97 10.26 39.17 -19.43
N GLY A 98 10.37 38.36 -18.39
CA GLY A 98 10.19 38.75 -17.00
C GLY A 98 10.94 37.81 -16.05
N SER A 99 12.07 38.33 -15.57
CA SER A 99 12.88 37.72 -14.50
C SER A 99 12.15 37.81 -13.18
N GLY A 100 11.83 36.65 -12.58
CA GLY A 100 11.21 36.57 -11.26
C GLY A 100 11.55 35.26 -10.56
N SER A 101 12.05 35.35 -9.35
CA SER A 101 12.67 34.36 -8.50
C SER A 101 11.80 33.15 -8.19
N ASP A 102 12.44 31.99 -8.21
CA ASP A 102 11.91 30.60 -8.24
C ASP A 102 11.59 30.00 -6.86
N ARG A 103 11.05 30.72 -5.92
CA ARG A 103 10.81 30.21 -4.56
C ARG A 103 9.36 30.10 -4.09
N ASP A 104 8.38 30.50 -4.88
CA ASP A 104 6.96 30.55 -4.45
C ASP A 104 5.98 29.70 -5.29
N ARG A 105 6.45 28.78 -6.15
CA ARG A 105 5.58 27.99 -7.03
C ARG A 105 5.01 26.68 -6.50
N ASP A 106 5.41 26.26 -5.30
CA ASP A 106 4.95 24.98 -4.75
C ASP A 106 3.67 25.06 -3.89
N ARG A 107 3.06 26.23 -3.78
CA ARG A 107 1.94 26.43 -2.84
C ARG A 107 0.57 26.70 -3.41
N ALA A 108 0.41 26.75 -4.71
CA ALA A 108 -0.90 27.09 -5.30
C ALA A 108 -1.17 26.24 -6.54
N ARG A 109 -1.99 25.20 -6.41
CA ARG A 109 -2.99 24.77 -7.38
C ARG A 109 -3.61 23.41 -6.97
N ALA A 110 -4.27 23.42 -5.81
CA ALA A 110 -5.47 22.63 -5.62
C ALA A 110 -6.61 23.53 -6.13
N SER A 111 -6.89 23.54 -7.42
CA SER A 111 -8.05 24.20 -7.98
C SER A 111 -8.73 23.25 -8.96
N ASP A 112 -9.98 22.99 -8.64
CA ASP A 112 -11.03 22.41 -9.42
C ASP A 112 -10.84 22.53 -10.94
N GLY A 113 -10.75 21.36 -11.58
CA GLY A 113 -10.79 21.19 -13.01
C GLY A 113 -11.00 19.72 -13.28
N ALA A 114 -12.26 19.25 -13.26
CA ALA A 114 -12.67 17.90 -13.66
C ALA A 114 -12.43 17.71 -15.17
N GLY A 115 -11.15 17.61 -15.54
CA GLY A 115 -10.72 17.14 -16.85
C GLY A 115 -10.25 15.69 -16.67
N SER A 116 -10.77 14.76 -17.45
CA SER A 116 -10.41 13.34 -17.51
C SER A 116 -8.96 13.12 -18.01
N GLY A 117 -7.99 13.78 -17.38
CA GLY A 117 -6.58 13.72 -17.73
C GLY A 117 -5.78 12.84 -16.76
N VAL A 118 -4.78 12.14 -17.30
CA VAL A 118 -3.80 11.41 -16.50
C VAL A 118 -2.72 12.39 -16.03
N HIS A 119 -2.60 12.56 -14.74
CA HIS A 119 -1.55 13.39 -14.12
C HIS A 119 -0.31 12.53 -13.82
N ILE A 120 0.80 12.77 -14.52
CA ILE A 120 2.05 12.04 -14.34
C ILE A 120 2.99 12.79 -13.40
N VAL A 121 3.30 12.15 -12.27
CA VAL A 121 4.16 12.73 -11.23
C VAL A 121 5.45 11.91 -11.10
N GLN A 122 6.59 12.60 -11.18
CA GLN A 122 7.86 11.97 -10.81
C GLN A 122 8.00 11.97 -9.29
N ALA A 123 7.89 10.79 -8.69
CA ALA A 123 7.97 10.66 -7.23
C ALA A 123 8.45 9.28 -6.78
N ASP A 124 9.15 9.25 -5.64
CA ASP A 124 9.33 8.05 -4.84
C ASP A 124 8.08 7.84 -3.98
N VAL A 125 7.37 6.74 -4.20
CA VAL A 125 6.15 6.40 -3.46
C VAL A 125 6.35 6.38 -1.95
N LEU A 126 7.52 5.99 -1.47
CA LEU A 126 7.82 5.93 -0.03
C LEU A 126 7.93 7.34 0.60
N ARG A 127 8.26 8.35 -0.21
CA ARG A 127 8.38 9.75 0.22
C ARG A 127 7.19 10.61 -0.21
N HIS A 128 6.39 10.13 -1.15
CA HIS A 128 5.21 10.85 -1.63
C HIS A 128 4.18 11.03 -0.51
N ARG A 129 3.60 12.23 -0.41
CA ARG A 129 2.48 12.50 0.49
C ARG A 129 1.18 12.26 -0.27
N PHE A 130 0.42 11.27 0.18
CA PHE A 130 -0.89 10.99 -0.37
C PHE A 130 -1.89 12.07 0.05
N PRO A 131 -2.90 12.37 -0.80
CA PRO A 131 -3.97 13.30 -0.44
C PRO A 131 -4.74 12.82 0.79
N ALA A 132 -5.25 13.77 1.58
CA ALA A 132 -6.16 13.45 2.69
C ALA A 132 -7.57 13.08 2.18
N ALA A 133 -7.95 13.57 0.99
CA ALA A 133 -9.23 13.24 0.34
C ALA A 133 -9.32 11.74 -0.02
N PRO A 134 -10.52 11.15 0.00
CA PRO A 134 -10.74 9.75 -0.36
C PRO A 134 -10.21 9.42 -1.77
N HIS A 135 -9.39 8.37 -1.87
CA HIS A 135 -8.82 7.91 -3.13
C HIS A 135 -8.52 6.41 -3.10
N VAL A 136 -8.26 5.85 -4.26
CA VAL A 136 -7.90 4.44 -4.46
C VAL A 136 -6.43 4.35 -4.88
N VAL A 137 -5.71 3.38 -4.33
CA VAL A 137 -4.33 3.10 -4.73
C VAL A 137 -4.28 1.83 -5.57
N VAL A 138 -3.63 1.90 -6.73
CA VAL A 138 -3.45 0.75 -7.62
C VAL A 138 -1.97 0.65 -7.98
N GLY A 139 -1.40 -0.57 -8.06
CA GLY A 139 -0.02 -0.66 -8.50
C GLY A 139 0.53 -2.07 -8.69
N ASN A 140 1.49 -2.17 -9.60
CA ASN A 140 2.38 -3.32 -9.73
C ASN A 140 3.68 -3.01 -8.97
N VAL A 141 3.72 -3.42 -7.70
CA VAL A 141 4.75 -3.00 -6.75
C VAL A 141 6.02 -3.83 -6.90
N PRO A 142 7.22 -3.22 -6.97
CA PRO A 142 8.47 -3.97 -6.92
C PRO A 142 8.54 -4.88 -5.70
N PHE A 143 8.87 -6.17 -5.89
CA PHE A 143 8.73 -7.18 -4.83
C PHE A 143 9.54 -6.86 -3.58
N HIS A 144 10.74 -6.31 -3.73
CA HIS A 144 11.59 -5.90 -2.61
C HIS A 144 11.02 -4.71 -1.80
N LEU A 145 10.14 -3.90 -2.39
CA LEU A 145 9.48 -2.77 -1.73
C LEU A 145 8.10 -3.09 -1.15
N THR A 146 7.57 -4.30 -1.41
CA THR A 146 6.20 -4.69 -1.00
C THR A 146 5.87 -4.32 0.45
N THR A 147 6.73 -4.74 1.40
CA THR A 147 6.46 -4.48 2.83
C THR A 147 6.56 -3.00 3.17
N ALA A 148 7.50 -2.27 2.59
CA ALA A 148 7.68 -0.84 2.82
C ALA A 148 6.46 -0.05 2.31
N ILE A 149 5.98 -0.35 1.10
CA ILE A 149 4.82 0.31 0.50
C ILE A 149 3.54 -0.01 1.29
N ILE A 150 3.32 -1.27 1.68
CA ILE A 150 2.15 -1.63 2.51
C ILE A 150 2.20 -0.88 3.84
N ARG A 151 3.34 -0.81 4.53
CA ARG A 151 3.48 -0.04 5.78
C ARG A 151 3.21 1.45 5.57
N LYS A 152 3.72 2.01 4.47
CA LYS A 152 3.45 3.40 4.10
C LYS A 152 1.96 3.63 3.95
N LEU A 153 1.25 2.82 3.14
CA LEU A 153 -0.20 2.94 2.98
C LEU A 153 -0.94 2.82 4.31
N LEU A 154 -0.60 1.85 5.14
CA LEU A 154 -1.24 1.67 6.45
C LEU A 154 -1.04 2.87 7.39
N SER A 155 0.01 3.68 7.20
CA SER A 155 0.24 4.92 7.95
C SER A 155 -0.48 6.15 7.38
N GLU A 156 -0.99 6.08 6.15
CA GLU A 156 -1.71 7.17 5.47
C GLU A 156 -3.22 7.11 5.75
N HIS A 157 -3.89 8.26 5.61
CA HIS A 157 -5.29 8.38 6.04
C HIS A 157 -6.30 8.48 4.89
N GLY A 158 -5.93 9.01 3.74
CA GLY A 158 -6.88 9.35 2.68
C GLY A 158 -7.36 8.17 1.82
N TRP A 159 -6.59 7.11 1.64
CA TRP A 159 -7.00 6.02 0.77
C TRP A 159 -8.12 5.16 1.39
N THR A 160 -9.05 4.71 0.55
CA THR A 160 -10.19 3.85 0.93
C THR A 160 -9.95 2.40 0.56
N SER A 161 -9.33 2.17 -0.61
CA SER A 161 -9.04 0.86 -1.14
C SER A 161 -7.68 0.85 -1.83
N ALA A 162 -6.99 -0.29 -1.78
CA ALA A 162 -5.77 -0.51 -2.57
C ALA A 162 -5.85 -1.85 -3.31
N VAL A 163 -5.43 -1.87 -4.57
CA VAL A 163 -5.34 -3.05 -5.43
C VAL A 163 -3.90 -3.18 -5.88
N LEU A 164 -3.18 -4.13 -5.30
CA LEU A 164 -1.73 -4.25 -5.45
C LEU A 164 -1.33 -5.61 -6.01
N ILE A 165 -0.45 -5.61 -7.00
CA ILE A 165 0.29 -6.79 -7.41
C ILE A 165 1.58 -6.81 -6.58
N VAL A 166 1.76 -7.88 -5.81
CA VAL A 166 2.91 -8.06 -4.91
C VAL A 166 3.41 -9.50 -5.01
N GLN A 167 4.54 -9.81 -4.42
CA GLN A 167 5.04 -11.19 -4.35
C GLN A 167 4.00 -12.13 -3.73
N TRP A 168 3.83 -13.34 -4.27
CA TRP A 168 2.82 -14.31 -3.85
C TRP A 168 2.81 -14.57 -2.34
N GLU A 169 3.95 -14.87 -1.76
CA GLU A 169 4.06 -15.13 -0.32
C GLU A 169 3.72 -13.90 0.53
N ALA A 170 4.04 -12.71 0.05
CA ALA A 170 3.63 -11.48 0.71
C ALA A 170 2.10 -11.29 0.65
N ALA A 171 1.47 -11.53 -0.52
CA ALA A 171 0.02 -11.46 -0.68
C ALA A 171 -0.70 -12.41 0.26
N ARG A 172 -0.30 -13.70 0.28
CA ARG A 172 -0.86 -14.72 1.17
C ARG A 172 -0.80 -14.31 2.65
N ARG A 173 0.40 -13.91 3.10
CA ARG A 173 0.60 -13.52 4.51
C ARG A 173 -0.21 -12.28 4.90
N ARG A 174 -0.40 -11.32 3.96
CA ARG A 174 -1.22 -10.14 4.22
C ARG A 174 -2.70 -10.47 4.27
N ALA A 175 -3.17 -11.36 3.42
CA ALA A 175 -4.54 -11.83 3.43
C ALA A 175 -4.84 -12.88 4.53
N GLY A 176 -3.85 -13.27 5.35
CA GLY A 176 -4.02 -14.27 6.40
C GLY A 176 -4.13 -15.71 5.90
N VAL A 177 -3.89 -15.95 4.59
CA VAL A 177 -4.01 -17.29 4.00
C VAL A 177 -2.84 -18.17 4.44
N GLY A 178 -3.12 -19.22 5.19
CA GLY A 178 -2.12 -20.10 5.81
C GLY A 178 -1.50 -19.51 7.09
N GLY A 179 -2.16 -18.51 7.66
CA GLY A 179 -1.77 -17.86 8.91
C GLY A 179 -1.38 -16.39 8.73
N ALA A 180 -1.92 -15.56 9.60
CA ALA A 180 -1.68 -14.12 9.56
C ALA A 180 -0.27 -13.75 10.05
N SER A 181 0.30 -12.70 9.46
CA SER A 181 1.50 -12.09 10.00
C SER A 181 1.17 -11.13 11.14
N MET A 182 2.15 -10.82 11.98
CA MET A 182 2.02 -9.78 13.00
C MET A 182 1.55 -8.45 12.41
N LEU A 183 2.06 -8.06 11.22
CA LEU A 183 1.61 -6.82 10.56
C LEU A 183 0.12 -6.89 10.17
N THR A 184 -0.33 -8.01 9.64
CA THR A 184 -1.73 -8.23 9.28
C THR A 184 -2.63 -8.15 10.51
N ALA A 185 -2.32 -8.93 11.56
CA ALA A 185 -3.06 -8.91 12.81
C ALA A 185 -3.11 -7.51 13.45
N SER A 186 -2.00 -6.76 13.40
CA SER A 186 -1.91 -5.40 13.93
C SER A 186 -2.81 -4.38 13.25
N TRP A 187 -3.27 -4.67 12.01
CA TRP A 187 -4.07 -3.73 11.24
C TRP A 187 -5.47 -4.23 10.88
N TRP A 188 -5.76 -5.51 11.08
CA TRP A 188 -7.04 -6.14 10.77
C TRP A 188 -8.28 -5.44 11.33
N PRO A 189 -8.24 -4.86 12.54
CA PRO A 189 -9.43 -4.15 13.02
C PRO A 189 -9.86 -2.97 12.15
N TRP A 190 -8.95 -2.36 11.42
CA TRP A 190 -9.22 -1.16 10.60
C TRP A 190 -9.20 -1.40 9.10
N TYR A 191 -8.66 -2.54 8.66
CA TYR A 191 -8.53 -2.88 7.25
C TYR A 191 -8.90 -4.33 7.00
N ASP A 192 -9.52 -4.55 5.86
CA ASP A 192 -9.77 -5.87 5.31
C ASP A 192 -8.74 -6.18 4.22
N PHE A 193 -8.15 -7.37 4.26
CA PHE A 193 -7.12 -7.80 3.31
C PHE A 193 -7.64 -9.01 2.55
N GLY A 194 -7.76 -8.90 1.23
CA GLY A 194 -8.24 -9.97 0.36
C GLY A 194 -7.15 -10.47 -0.59
N LEU A 195 -7.03 -11.78 -0.72
CA LEU A 195 -6.24 -12.41 -1.77
C LEU A 195 -7.15 -12.77 -2.93
N VAL A 196 -7.10 -11.98 -4.02
CA VAL A 196 -8.00 -12.17 -5.17
C VAL A 196 -7.58 -13.39 -6.01
N ARG A 197 -6.29 -13.47 -6.36
CA ARG A 197 -5.77 -14.59 -7.15
C ARG A 197 -4.24 -14.66 -7.14
N ARG A 198 -3.71 -15.83 -7.48
CA ARG A 198 -2.31 -16.04 -7.84
C ARG A 198 -2.08 -15.57 -9.28
N ILE A 199 -0.93 -14.96 -9.53
CA ILE A 199 -0.48 -14.48 -10.84
C ILE A 199 0.81 -15.21 -11.16
N PRO A 200 0.85 -16.03 -12.23
CA PRO A 200 2.06 -16.76 -12.60
C PRO A 200 3.15 -15.78 -13.05
N ALA A 201 4.41 -16.15 -12.80
CA ALA A 201 5.58 -15.37 -13.21
C ALA A 201 5.59 -15.06 -14.70
N SER A 202 5.05 -15.97 -15.54
CA SER A 202 4.92 -15.78 -16.99
C SER A 202 4.08 -14.58 -17.43
N ALA A 203 3.27 -14.01 -16.53
CA ALA A 203 2.50 -12.79 -16.79
C ALA A 203 3.34 -11.50 -16.89
N PHE A 204 4.65 -11.60 -16.59
CA PHE A 204 5.56 -10.46 -16.52
C PHE A 204 6.71 -10.54 -17.54
N ARG A 205 7.30 -9.38 -17.83
CA ARG A 205 8.53 -9.24 -18.62
C ARG A 205 9.47 -8.22 -17.95
N PRO A 206 10.73 -8.56 -17.64
CA PRO A 206 11.27 -9.92 -17.65
C PRO A 206 10.48 -10.83 -16.69
N VAL A 207 10.59 -12.15 -16.88
CA VAL A 207 9.90 -13.14 -16.01
C VAL A 207 10.61 -13.17 -14.66
N PRO A 208 9.91 -12.89 -13.53
CA PRO A 208 10.49 -12.98 -12.20
C PRO A 208 10.74 -14.46 -11.79
N SER A 209 11.55 -14.66 -10.75
CA SER A 209 11.84 -15.98 -10.20
C SER A 209 10.67 -16.59 -9.39
N VAL A 210 9.67 -15.78 -9.02
CA VAL A 210 8.54 -16.18 -8.19
C VAL A 210 7.24 -15.61 -8.73
N ASP A 211 6.14 -16.27 -8.41
CA ASP A 211 4.81 -15.78 -8.75
C ASP A 211 4.43 -14.54 -7.93
N ALA A 212 3.46 -13.81 -8.43
CA ALA A 212 2.82 -12.70 -7.75
C ALA A 212 1.44 -13.08 -7.21
N GLY A 213 0.86 -12.20 -6.41
CA GLY A 213 -0.52 -12.27 -5.96
C GLY A 213 -1.21 -10.92 -6.13
N LEU A 214 -2.48 -10.96 -6.50
CA LEU A 214 -3.33 -9.79 -6.50
C LEU A 214 -3.95 -9.64 -5.12
N LEU A 215 -3.49 -8.61 -4.39
CA LEU A 215 -3.90 -8.27 -3.03
C LEU A 215 -4.83 -7.07 -3.07
N THR A 216 -5.96 -7.18 -2.38
CA THR A 216 -6.81 -6.03 -2.07
C THR A 216 -6.66 -5.65 -0.61
N MET A 217 -6.72 -4.35 -0.33
CA MET A 217 -6.77 -3.80 1.02
C MET A 217 -7.90 -2.77 1.03
N ARG A 218 -8.82 -2.89 1.98
CA ARG A 218 -9.95 -1.95 2.13
C ARG A 218 -10.00 -1.41 3.53
N ARG A 219 -10.23 -0.12 3.66
CA ARG A 219 -10.51 0.48 4.96
C ARG A 219 -11.92 0.06 5.39
N ARG A 220 -12.06 -0.47 6.61
CA ARG A 220 -13.37 -0.79 7.16
C ARG A 220 -14.15 0.50 7.44
N THR A 221 -15.42 0.54 7.05
CA THR A 221 -16.32 1.64 7.40
C THR A 221 -16.59 1.68 8.90
N VAL A 222 -16.71 0.49 9.51
CA VAL A 222 -16.83 0.30 10.97
C VAL A 222 -15.64 -0.54 11.41
N PRO A 223 -14.68 0.02 12.14
CA PRO A 223 -13.56 -0.73 12.69
C PRO A 223 -14.03 -1.79 13.69
N LEU A 224 -13.36 -2.95 13.73
CA LEU A 224 -13.62 -3.99 14.73
C LEU A 224 -13.14 -3.60 16.13
N VAL A 225 -12.17 -2.70 16.23
CA VAL A 225 -11.72 -2.07 17.46
C VAL A 225 -11.99 -0.58 17.33
N ALA A 226 -12.92 -0.10 18.13
CA ALA A 226 -13.25 1.33 18.20
C ALA A 226 -12.14 2.08 18.94
N GLY A 227 -12.04 3.38 18.67
CA GLY A 227 -11.14 4.26 19.39
C GLY A 227 -10.19 5.05 18.51
N GLU A 228 -9.55 6.01 19.14
CA GLU A 228 -8.62 6.92 18.51
C GLU A 228 -7.22 6.31 18.29
N ARG A 229 -6.28 7.15 17.91
CA ARG A 229 -4.90 6.75 17.65
C ARG A 229 -4.23 6.06 18.85
N CYS A 230 -4.51 6.49 20.07
CA CYS A 230 -3.97 5.88 21.30
C CYS A 230 -4.41 4.43 21.45
N GLU A 231 -5.70 4.13 21.24
CA GLU A 231 -6.27 2.78 21.29
C GLU A 231 -5.61 1.88 20.22
N ARG A 232 -5.47 2.39 19.00
CA ARG A 232 -4.79 1.66 17.92
C ARG A 232 -3.35 1.31 18.29
N LEU A 233 -2.59 2.24 18.85
CA LEU A 233 -1.21 1.99 19.26
C LEU A 233 -1.14 0.97 20.41
N ALA A 234 -2.06 1.05 21.38
CA ALA A 234 -2.15 0.10 22.47
C ALA A 234 -2.48 -1.32 21.98
N TYR A 235 -3.46 -1.45 21.09
CA TYR A 235 -3.79 -2.71 20.42
C TYR A 235 -2.59 -3.29 19.65
N GLN A 236 -1.92 -2.48 18.84
CA GLN A 236 -0.75 -2.91 18.06
C GLN A 236 0.41 -3.37 18.96
N ALA A 237 0.62 -2.67 20.07
CA ALA A 237 1.60 -3.08 21.07
C ALA A 237 1.23 -4.44 21.71
N PHE A 238 -0.05 -4.65 22.01
CA PHE A 238 -0.54 -5.93 22.53
C PHE A 238 -0.33 -7.08 21.52
N VAL A 239 -0.74 -6.89 20.26
CA VAL A 239 -0.51 -7.87 19.19
C VAL A 239 0.97 -8.23 19.09
N LYS A 240 1.85 -7.22 19.11
CA LYS A 240 3.31 -7.44 19.08
C LYS A 240 3.78 -8.27 20.27
N GLN A 241 3.32 -7.96 21.48
CA GLN A 241 3.66 -8.73 22.68
C GLN A 241 3.25 -10.19 22.56
N VAL A 242 2.02 -10.46 22.09
CA VAL A 242 1.53 -11.84 21.90
C VAL A 242 2.36 -12.59 20.85
N PHE A 243 2.66 -11.99 19.70
CA PHE A 243 3.48 -12.65 18.67
C PHE A 243 4.93 -12.89 19.08
N GLN A 244 5.46 -12.13 20.03
CA GLN A 244 6.83 -12.25 20.54
C GLN A 244 6.93 -13.08 21.81
N ALA A 245 5.81 -13.37 22.47
CA ALA A 245 5.81 -14.17 23.69
C ALA A 245 6.24 -15.61 23.39
N PRO A 246 7.13 -16.20 24.20
CA PRO A 246 7.45 -17.61 24.09
C PRO A 246 6.26 -18.45 24.56
N GLY A 247 6.03 -19.61 23.93
CA GLY A 247 4.96 -20.54 24.33
C GLY A 247 4.71 -21.62 23.29
N ARG A 248 4.03 -22.69 23.71
CA ARG A 248 3.66 -23.83 22.87
C ARG A 248 2.23 -23.74 22.34
N GLY A 249 1.52 -22.67 22.69
CA GLY A 249 0.15 -22.41 22.28
C GLY A 249 -0.30 -21.02 22.68
N LEU A 250 -1.42 -20.59 22.11
CA LEU A 250 -1.95 -19.25 22.22
C LEU A 250 -2.23 -18.83 23.67
N GLU A 251 -2.84 -19.72 24.48
CA GLU A 251 -3.16 -19.42 25.88
C GLU A 251 -1.90 -19.11 26.71
N GLU A 252 -0.84 -19.88 26.51
CA GLU A 252 0.43 -19.63 27.19
C GLU A 252 1.06 -18.31 26.73
N MET A 253 1.08 -18.07 25.44
CA MET A 253 1.65 -16.84 24.86
C MET A 253 0.91 -15.60 25.34
N ILE A 254 -0.42 -15.60 25.33
CA ILE A 254 -1.23 -14.48 25.84
C ILE A 254 -1.02 -14.30 27.34
N GLY A 255 -1.06 -15.39 28.10
CA GLY A 255 -0.88 -15.34 29.55
C GLY A 255 0.45 -14.73 29.98
N ARG A 256 1.52 -14.93 29.18
CA ARG A 256 2.85 -14.36 29.43
C ARG A 256 2.93 -12.84 29.16
N THR A 257 1.98 -12.27 28.43
CA THR A 257 1.94 -10.81 28.27
C THR A 257 1.55 -10.08 29.56
N GLY A 258 0.95 -10.77 30.53
CA GLY A 258 0.44 -10.18 31.77
C GLY A 258 -0.75 -9.22 31.56
N ARG A 259 -1.27 -9.11 30.34
CA ARG A 259 -2.34 -8.18 29.98
C ARG A 259 -3.75 -8.73 30.21
N VAL A 260 -3.88 -10.05 30.32
CA VAL A 260 -5.17 -10.73 30.44
C VAL A 260 -5.15 -11.57 31.70
N ARG A 261 -6.17 -11.43 32.57
CA ARG A 261 -6.30 -12.27 33.76
C ARG A 261 -6.56 -13.71 33.32
N ARG A 262 -5.97 -14.68 34.03
CA ARG A 262 -6.06 -16.11 33.69
C ARG A 262 -7.50 -16.62 33.56
N ALA A 263 -8.40 -16.15 34.44
CA ALA A 263 -9.81 -16.52 34.41
C ALA A 263 -10.48 -16.07 33.10
N ASP A 264 -10.30 -14.79 32.73
CA ASP A 264 -10.88 -14.19 31.52
C ASP A 264 -10.32 -14.82 30.24
N LEU A 265 -9.02 -15.15 30.26
CA LEU A 265 -8.38 -15.84 29.14
C LEU A 265 -8.96 -17.24 28.90
N ARG A 266 -9.15 -18.03 29.98
CA ARG A 266 -9.76 -19.37 29.86
C ARG A 266 -11.20 -19.30 29.38
N GLU A 267 -11.96 -18.32 29.84
CA GLU A 267 -13.31 -18.06 29.36
C GLU A 267 -13.31 -17.69 27.88
N TRP A 268 -12.46 -16.75 27.46
CA TRP A 268 -12.32 -16.34 26.07
C TRP A 268 -11.93 -17.53 25.17
N VAL A 269 -10.94 -18.35 25.53
CA VAL A 269 -10.53 -19.55 24.77
C VAL A 269 -11.70 -20.51 24.60
N ARG A 270 -12.48 -20.76 25.68
CA ARG A 270 -13.65 -21.63 25.62
C ARG A 270 -14.72 -21.10 24.66
N TRP A 271 -15.00 -19.81 24.72
CA TRP A 271 -16.00 -19.17 23.88
C TRP A 271 -15.58 -19.06 22.40
N SER A 272 -14.33 -18.82 22.13
CA SER A 272 -13.79 -18.62 20.77
C SER A 272 -13.67 -19.92 19.98
N ARG A 273 -13.84 -21.08 20.62
CA ARG A 273 -13.68 -22.42 20.01
C ARG A 273 -12.32 -22.60 19.32
N ILE A 274 -11.31 -21.92 19.81
CA ILE A 274 -9.96 -21.94 19.25
C ILE A 274 -9.30 -23.26 19.64
N PRO A 275 -8.62 -23.95 18.70
CA PRO A 275 -7.90 -25.18 19.03
C PRO A 275 -6.83 -24.96 20.10
N ALA A 276 -6.66 -25.89 21.02
CA ALA A 276 -5.71 -25.77 22.13
C ALA A 276 -4.25 -25.52 21.68
N ARG A 277 -3.90 -25.94 20.46
CA ARG A 277 -2.57 -25.73 19.85
C ARG A 277 -2.49 -24.55 18.90
N ALA A 278 -3.56 -23.76 18.80
CA ALA A 278 -3.54 -22.57 17.96
C ALA A 278 -2.41 -21.62 18.35
N LEU A 279 -1.89 -20.91 17.37
CA LEU A 279 -0.88 -19.88 17.51
C LEU A 279 -1.47 -18.52 17.17
N PRO A 280 -0.83 -17.40 17.51
CA PRO A 280 -1.32 -16.07 17.17
C PRO A 280 -1.64 -15.87 15.68
N LYS A 281 -0.91 -16.56 14.80
CA LYS A 281 -1.14 -16.53 13.35
C LYS A 281 -2.46 -17.17 12.91
N ASP A 282 -3.04 -18.03 13.71
CA ASP A 282 -4.24 -18.81 13.38
C ASP A 282 -5.54 -18.09 13.78
N LEU A 283 -5.44 -16.97 14.50
CA LEU A 283 -6.58 -16.12 14.86
C LEU A 283 -7.07 -15.31 13.66
N ALA A 284 -8.40 -15.21 13.54
CA ALA A 284 -9.05 -14.29 12.61
C ALA A 284 -9.10 -12.85 13.15
N ALA A 285 -9.52 -11.91 12.33
CA ALA A 285 -9.62 -10.49 12.70
C ALA A 285 -10.58 -10.26 13.88
N GLU A 286 -11.71 -10.96 13.87
CA GLU A 286 -12.74 -10.91 14.91
C GLU A 286 -12.25 -11.50 16.23
N ASP A 287 -11.44 -12.58 16.18
CA ASP A 287 -10.84 -13.19 17.38
C ASP A 287 -9.87 -12.24 18.05
N TRP A 288 -9.04 -11.55 17.25
CA TRP A 288 -8.13 -10.51 17.73
C TRP A 288 -8.88 -9.34 18.36
N ALA A 289 -9.98 -8.89 17.75
CA ALA A 289 -10.79 -7.81 18.29
C ALA A 289 -11.43 -8.20 19.64
N ARG A 290 -12.02 -9.41 19.74
CA ARG A 290 -12.61 -9.92 20.98
C ARG A 290 -11.55 -10.13 22.06
N LEU A 291 -10.38 -10.64 21.69
CA LEU A 291 -9.26 -10.80 22.63
C LEU A 291 -8.81 -9.45 23.19
N TRP A 292 -8.78 -8.42 22.36
CA TRP A 292 -8.45 -7.07 22.79
C TRP A 292 -9.49 -6.50 23.78
N GLU A 293 -10.78 -6.76 23.56
CA GLU A 293 -11.84 -6.36 24.51
C GLU A 293 -11.62 -6.97 25.90
N VAL A 294 -11.06 -8.17 25.98
CA VAL A 294 -10.71 -8.81 27.24
C VAL A 294 -9.41 -8.22 27.83
N ALA A 295 -8.43 -7.90 26.98
CA ALA A 295 -7.12 -7.43 27.42
C ALA A 295 -7.09 -5.97 27.91
N ARG A 296 -8.07 -5.15 27.52
CA ARG A 296 -8.16 -3.73 27.89
C ARG A 296 -8.99 -3.46 29.17
N ARG A 297 -9.66 -4.49 29.72
CA ARG A 297 -10.36 -4.44 31.00
C ARG A 297 -9.39 -4.45 32.17
#